data_143393d62bbd2b24b5443d5bc9625b93
#
_entry.id   143393d62bbd2b24b5443d5bc9625b93
#
_cell.length_a   1.000
_cell.length_b   1.000
_cell.length_c   1.000
_cell.angle_alpha   90.00
_cell.angle_beta   90.00
_cell.angle_gamma   90.00
#
_symmetry.space_group_name_H-M   'P 1'
#
loop_
_entity.id
_entity.type
_entity.pdbx_description
1 polymer ?
#
loop_
_entity_poly.entity_id
_entity_poly.type
_entity_poly.pdbx_seq_one_letter_code
_entity_poly.pdbx_strand_id
1 'polypeptide(L)'
;NSKFLSNPATQTAIHFVDMPNAIQSEISFQNLINLKKKDSDYFSLLITNKILGGGPENRLEQEIRENKGYTYVARSSFGNSKYLDSRFSAFTNTREEVTDSAIVVMLNEIKKIREFDVEMKELEDVKAKYFGNFVLASERPSTIANYAVEIKTESLDKDFYKNYLSNINSVSVDQVKNTANKYFDLENGQIIVAGKGSAIAEKLENIVFDGKKLQVFYYDK
;
A
#
# COMPACT_ATOMS: atom_id res chain seq x y z
N ASN A 1 -13.37 28.07 -1.96
CA ASN A 1 -12.47 27.02 -2.51
C ASN A 1 -11.13 27.05 -1.77
N SER A 2 -11.11 26.59 -0.51
CA SER A 2 -9.86 26.30 0.16
C SER A 2 -9.26 25.06 -0.54
N LYS A 3 -8.27 25.24 -1.41
CA LYS A 3 -7.33 24.19 -1.71
C LYS A 3 -6.67 23.82 -0.39
N PHE A 4 -6.97 22.66 0.15
CA PHE A 4 -6.11 22.05 1.15
C PHE A 4 -4.80 21.75 0.41
N LEU A 5 -3.86 22.67 0.52
CA LEU A 5 -2.49 22.41 0.12
C LEU A 5 -1.96 21.42 1.16
N SER A 6 -1.96 20.15 0.82
CA SER A 6 -1.14 19.19 1.53
C SER A 6 0.30 19.68 1.42
N ASN A 7 0.91 20.03 2.55
CA ASN A 7 2.34 20.32 2.57
C ASN A 7 3.04 18.96 2.40
N PRO A 8 3.61 18.65 1.22
CA PRO A 8 4.20 17.33 1.01
C PRO A 8 5.37 17.18 1.98
N ALA A 9 5.49 15.99 2.56
CA ALA A 9 6.66 15.62 3.32
C ALA A 9 7.91 15.77 2.45
N THR A 10 9.01 16.20 3.04
CA THR A 10 10.28 16.44 2.33
C THR A 10 11.31 15.33 2.59
N GLN A 11 10.99 14.41 3.47
CA GLN A 11 11.82 13.23 3.79
C GLN A 11 10.97 12.17 4.48
N THR A 12 11.42 10.93 4.40
CA THR A 12 10.82 9.82 5.15
C THR A 12 11.17 9.95 6.63
N ALA A 13 10.14 9.87 7.47
CA ALA A 13 10.27 10.03 8.92
C ALA A 13 9.30 9.10 9.66
N ILE A 14 9.59 8.88 10.95
CA ILE A 14 8.75 8.11 11.87
C ILE A 14 7.98 9.10 12.75
N HIS A 15 6.67 8.91 12.80
CA HIS A 15 5.74 9.64 13.67
C HIS A 15 5.26 8.67 14.74
N PHE A 16 5.77 8.85 15.95
CA PHE A 16 5.49 7.94 17.05
C PHE A 16 4.47 8.53 18.02
N VAL A 17 3.45 7.74 18.33
CA VAL A 17 2.44 8.03 19.34
C VAL A 17 2.60 7.05 20.51
N ASP A 18 2.94 7.55 21.70
CA ASP A 18 3.05 6.70 22.89
C ASP A 18 1.68 6.21 23.37
N MET A 19 1.56 4.91 23.46
CA MET A 19 0.39 4.18 23.95
C MET A 19 0.81 3.27 25.09
N PRO A 20 0.91 3.79 26.35
CA PRO A 20 1.54 3.07 27.46
C PRO A 20 0.94 1.69 27.79
N ASN A 21 -0.33 1.47 27.44
CA ASN A 21 -1.05 0.23 27.65
C ASN A 21 -1.17 -0.65 26.40
N ALA A 22 -0.50 -0.30 25.31
CA ALA A 22 -0.52 -1.12 24.10
C ALA A 22 0.16 -2.47 24.39
N ILE A 23 -0.41 -3.54 23.83
CA ILE A 23 0.14 -4.90 23.87
C ILE A 23 0.92 -5.18 22.58
N GLN A 24 0.61 -4.45 21.52
CA GLN A 24 1.22 -4.55 20.21
C GLN A 24 1.50 -3.15 19.68
N SER A 25 2.47 -3.07 18.76
CA SER A 25 2.70 -1.86 17.98
C SER A 25 1.90 -1.93 16.70
N GLU A 26 1.24 -0.82 16.34
CA GLU A 26 0.66 -0.61 15.02
C GLU A 26 1.62 0.22 14.16
N ILE A 27 1.86 -0.24 12.95
CA ILE A 27 2.80 0.36 12.01
C ILE A 27 2.07 0.63 10.70
N SER A 28 2.17 1.85 10.21
CA SER A 28 1.62 2.22 8.90
C SER A 28 2.59 3.11 8.13
N PHE A 29 3.10 2.64 7.00
CA PHE A 29 3.79 3.49 6.02
C PHE A 29 2.76 4.11 5.10
N GLN A 30 2.86 5.42 4.85
CA GLN A 30 1.89 6.15 4.03
C GLN A 30 2.58 7.22 3.18
N ASN A 31 2.07 7.41 1.96
CA ASN A 31 2.34 8.59 1.14
C ASN A 31 1.09 9.04 0.38
N LEU A 32 1.06 10.31 -0.01
CA LEU A 32 -0.01 10.84 -0.85
C LEU A 32 0.16 10.40 -2.29
N ILE A 33 -0.95 10.08 -2.95
CA ILE A 33 -1.02 9.75 -4.36
C ILE A 33 -2.14 10.52 -5.04
N ASN A 34 -1.90 10.98 -6.26
CA ASN A 34 -2.93 11.55 -7.12
C ASN A 34 -3.22 10.54 -8.24
N LEU A 35 -4.15 9.65 -7.98
CA LEU A 35 -4.63 8.67 -8.96
C LEU A 35 -6.16 8.66 -8.94
N LYS A 36 -6.76 8.65 -10.11
CA LYS A 36 -8.20 8.51 -10.30
C LYS A 36 -8.49 7.20 -11.02
N LYS A 37 -9.69 6.66 -10.81
CA LYS A 37 -10.10 5.39 -11.43
C LYS A 37 -10.06 5.41 -12.97
N LYS A 38 -10.19 6.60 -13.57
CA LYS A 38 -10.13 6.79 -15.03
C LYS A 38 -8.72 6.91 -15.59
N ASP A 39 -7.68 7.04 -14.75
CA ASP A 39 -6.31 7.27 -15.21
C ASP A 39 -5.71 5.98 -15.78
N SER A 40 -4.80 6.12 -16.73
CA SER A 40 -4.14 5.01 -17.42
C SER A 40 -3.41 4.05 -16.49
N ASP A 41 -2.87 4.57 -15.38
CA ASP A 41 -2.10 3.79 -14.41
C ASP A 41 -2.99 3.03 -13.40
N TYR A 42 -4.31 3.20 -13.45
CA TYR A 42 -5.21 2.60 -12.48
C TYR A 42 -5.06 1.07 -12.40
N PHE A 43 -5.09 0.40 -13.56
CA PHE A 43 -4.99 -1.06 -13.60
C PHE A 43 -3.61 -1.57 -13.23
N SER A 44 -2.55 -0.87 -13.64
CA SER A 44 -1.19 -1.24 -13.22
C SER A 44 -0.99 -1.05 -11.72
N LEU A 45 -1.54 0.02 -11.10
CA LEU A 45 -1.48 0.18 -9.64
C LEU A 45 -2.32 -0.84 -8.89
N LEU A 46 -3.48 -1.26 -9.43
CA LEU A 46 -4.26 -2.37 -8.87
C LEU A 46 -3.42 -3.65 -8.77
N ILE A 47 -2.74 -4.02 -9.85
CA ILE A 47 -1.88 -5.21 -9.90
C ILE A 47 -0.67 -5.03 -8.98
N THR A 48 0.02 -3.90 -9.05
CA THR A 48 1.20 -3.59 -8.24
C THR A 48 0.89 -3.67 -6.74
N ASN A 49 -0.21 -3.05 -6.31
CA ASN A 49 -0.65 -3.14 -4.92
C ASN A 49 -1.07 -4.56 -4.53
N LYS A 50 -1.69 -5.31 -5.44
CA LYS A 50 -2.09 -6.69 -5.17
C LYS A 50 -0.89 -7.60 -4.92
N ILE A 51 0.18 -7.42 -5.67
CA ILE A 51 1.46 -8.12 -5.48
C ILE A 51 2.07 -7.74 -4.12
N LEU A 52 2.11 -6.44 -3.80
CA LEU A 52 2.75 -5.96 -2.57
C LEU A 52 2.01 -6.39 -1.32
N GLY A 53 0.70 -6.09 -1.20
CA GLY A 53 -0.04 -6.27 0.05
C GLY A 53 -1.57 -6.30 -0.11
N GLY A 54 -2.10 -6.24 -1.33
CA GLY A 54 -3.53 -6.07 -1.59
C GLY A 54 -4.40 -7.32 -1.50
N GLY A 55 -3.93 -8.41 -0.97
CA GLY A 55 -4.71 -9.65 -0.86
C GLY A 55 -3.94 -10.78 -0.19
N PRO A 56 -4.48 -11.98 -0.10
CA PRO A 56 -3.76 -13.13 0.44
C PRO A 56 -2.56 -13.50 -0.44
N GLU A 57 -1.54 -14.11 0.17
CA GLU A 57 -0.30 -14.54 -0.52
C GLU A 57 0.46 -13.37 -1.19
N ASN A 58 0.41 -12.18 -0.58
CA ASN A 58 1.15 -11.03 -1.03
C ASN A 58 2.56 -10.98 -0.41
N ARG A 59 3.47 -10.15 -0.97
CA ARG A 59 4.86 -10.06 -0.52
C ARG A 59 5.00 -9.62 0.94
N LEU A 60 4.21 -8.64 1.40
CA LEU A 60 4.25 -8.19 2.79
C LEU A 60 3.83 -9.31 3.75
N GLU A 61 2.76 -10.05 3.43
CA GLU A 61 2.30 -11.16 4.25
C GLU A 61 3.32 -12.30 4.25
N GLN A 62 3.83 -12.66 3.08
CA GLN A 62 4.85 -13.69 2.93
C GLN A 62 6.11 -13.38 3.74
N GLU A 63 6.60 -12.14 3.68
CA GLU A 63 7.86 -11.79 4.34
C GLU A 63 7.67 -11.51 5.83
N ILE A 64 6.69 -10.68 6.23
CA ILE A 64 6.55 -10.25 7.63
C ILE A 64 5.88 -11.33 8.48
N ARG A 65 4.88 -12.04 7.92
CA ARG A 65 4.14 -13.09 8.63
C ARG A 65 4.79 -14.45 8.50
N GLU A 66 4.92 -14.98 7.27
CA GLU A 66 5.32 -16.38 7.07
C GLU A 66 6.83 -16.57 7.32
N ASN A 67 7.69 -15.72 6.75
CA ASN A 67 9.13 -15.88 6.87
C ASN A 67 9.67 -15.40 8.23
N LYS A 68 9.17 -14.29 8.77
CA LYS A 68 9.66 -13.68 10.01
C LYS A 68 8.82 -13.98 11.23
N GLY A 69 7.55 -14.33 11.10
CA GLY A 69 6.65 -14.55 12.23
C GLY A 69 6.41 -13.32 13.10
N TYR A 70 6.50 -12.11 12.53
CA TYR A 70 6.39 -10.86 13.29
C TYR A 70 4.94 -10.42 13.50
N THR A 71 4.04 -10.84 12.65
CA THR A 71 2.64 -10.41 12.61
C THR A 71 1.68 -11.53 12.22
N TYR A 72 0.40 -11.27 12.40
CA TYR A 72 -0.67 -12.06 11.78
C TYR A 72 -1.26 -11.39 10.54
N VAL A 73 -1.03 -10.09 10.34
CA VAL A 73 -1.58 -9.30 9.23
C VAL A 73 -0.55 -8.30 8.72
N ALA A 74 -0.25 -8.38 7.42
CA ALA A 74 0.52 -7.37 6.72
C ALA A 74 -0.15 -7.10 5.36
N ARG A 75 -0.55 -5.85 5.10
CA ARG A 75 -1.35 -5.48 3.94
C ARG A 75 -0.97 -4.13 3.38
N SER A 76 -1.34 -3.90 2.12
CA SER A 76 -1.30 -2.57 1.51
C SER A 76 -2.61 -2.25 0.81
N SER A 77 -2.89 -0.95 0.68
CA SER A 77 -4.05 -0.43 0.00
C SER A 77 -3.76 0.96 -0.57
N PHE A 78 -4.56 1.39 -1.52
CA PHE A 78 -4.53 2.76 -2.02
C PHE A 78 -5.92 3.29 -2.27
N GLY A 79 -6.08 4.61 -2.14
CA GLY A 79 -7.28 5.33 -2.53
C GLY A 79 -7.19 5.85 -3.96
N ASN A 80 -8.34 6.20 -4.53
CA ASN A 80 -8.46 6.73 -5.89
C ASN A 80 -9.56 7.79 -5.98
N SER A 81 -9.59 8.71 -5.01
CA SER A 81 -10.61 9.75 -4.94
C SER A 81 -10.63 10.61 -6.21
N LYS A 82 -11.83 10.88 -6.71
CA LYS A 82 -12.05 11.76 -7.88
C LYS A 82 -11.67 13.21 -7.61
N TYR A 83 -11.81 13.67 -6.37
CA TYR A 83 -11.77 15.09 -6.01
C TYR A 83 -10.55 15.51 -5.20
N LEU A 84 -9.96 14.59 -4.47
CA LEU A 84 -8.86 14.86 -3.54
C LEU A 84 -7.70 13.90 -3.80
N ASP A 85 -6.52 14.29 -3.36
CA ASP A 85 -5.42 13.34 -3.24
C ASP A 85 -5.83 12.22 -2.30
N SER A 86 -5.43 11.02 -2.66
CA SER A 86 -5.62 9.82 -1.86
C SER A 86 -4.30 9.45 -1.21
N ARG A 87 -4.28 8.32 -0.51
CA ARG A 87 -3.04 7.79 0.04
C ARG A 87 -2.82 6.36 -0.42
N PHE A 88 -1.56 6.02 -0.60
CA PHE A 88 -1.07 4.66 -0.50
C PHE A 88 -0.74 4.39 0.98
N SER A 89 -1.00 3.18 1.45
CA SER A 89 -0.73 2.77 2.81
C SER A 89 -0.31 1.30 2.86
N ALA A 90 0.82 0.99 3.51
CA ALA A 90 1.20 -0.35 3.91
C ALA A 90 1.09 -0.46 5.44
N PHE A 91 0.46 -1.50 5.94
CA PHE A 91 0.08 -1.64 7.34
C PHE A 91 0.45 -3.02 7.89
N THR A 92 0.89 -3.03 9.16
CA THR A 92 1.05 -4.25 9.96
C THR A 92 0.93 -3.92 11.44
N ASN A 93 0.62 -4.92 12.27
CA ASN A 93 0.75 -4.86 13.71
C ASN A 93 1.74 -5.93 14.19
N THR A 94 2.53 -5.62 15.20
CA THR A 94 3.60 -6.52 15.66
C THR A 94 3.71 -6.55 17.17
N ARG A 95 4.41 -7.57 17.68
CA ARG A 95 4.90 -7.52 19.06
C ARG A 95 5.93 -6.40 19.21
N GLU A 96 6.03 -5.81 20.42
CA GLU A 96 6.93 -4.70 20.75
C GLU A 96 8.41 -5.01 20.41
N GLU A 97 8.83 -6.27 20.61
CA GLU A 97 10.22 -6.69 20.45
C GLU A 97 10.73 -6.58 19.02
N VAL A 98 9.84 -6.64 18.03
CA VAL A 98 10.17 -6.70 16.59
C VAL A 98 9.64 -5.52 15.77
N THR A 99 9.20 -4.47 16.44
CA THR A 99 8.60 -3.27 15.80
C THR A 99 9.56 -2.62 14.81
N ASP A 100 10.80 -2.37 15.21
CA ASP A 100 11.86 -1.81 14.37
C ASP A 100 12.17 -2.70 13.17
N SER A 101 12.33 -3.98 13.41
CA SER A 101 12.62 -4.98 12.38
C SER A 101 11.48 -5.08 11.36
N ALA A 102 10.22 -5.02 11.81
CA ALA A 102 9.06 -5.07 10.92
C ALA A 102 8.96 -3.82 10.03
N ILE A 103 9.31 -2.64 10.55
CA ILE A 103 9.41 -1.41 9.76
C ILE A 103 10.43 -1.59 8.64
N VAL A 104 11.63 -2.04 8.97
CA VAL A 104 12.71 -2.24 7.97
C VAL A 104 12.32 -3.27 6.92
N VAL A 105 11.70 -4.38 7.33
CA VAL A 105 11.21 -5.42 6.38
C VAL A 105 10.15 -4.85 5.46
N MET A 106 9.16 -4.09 5.98
CA MET A 106 8.12 -3.45 5.18
C MET A 106 8.71 -2.49 4.13
N LEU A 107 9.63 -1.61 4.56
CA LEU A 107 10.30 -0.67 3.65
C LEU A 107 11.12 -1.40 2.57
N ASN A 108 11.79 -2.49 2.93
CA ASN A 108 12.56 -3.31 1.98
C ASN A 108 11.65 -3.97 0.93
N GLU A 109 10.47 -4.47 1.30
CA GLU A 109 9.54 -5.04 0.33
C GLU A 109 8.98 -3.98 -0.63
N ILE A 110 8.68 -2.76 -0.13
CA ILE A 110 8.32 -1.63 -0.99
C ILE A 110 9.49 -1.25 -1.92
N LYS A 111 10.74 -1.26 -1.41
CA LYS A 111 11.94 -1.00 -2.21
C LYS A 111 12.13 -2.05 -3.30
N LYS A 112 12.00 -3.33 -2.96
CA LYS A 112 12.17 -4.44 -3.91
C LYS A 112 11.21 -4.34 -5.11
N ILE A 113 9.94 -4.05 -4.90
CA ILE A 113 8.97 -3.94 -6.01
C ILE A 113 9.23 -2.71 -6.89
N ARG A 114 9.91 -1.69 -6.38
CA ARG A 114 10.37 -0.51 -7.13
C ARG A 114 11.63 -0.78 -7.95
N GLU A 115 12.56 -1.56 -7.42
CA GLU A 115 13.90 -1.74 -8.00
C GLU A 115 14.00 -2.96 -8.91
N PHE A 116 13.30 -4.04 -8.57
CA PHE A 116 13.41 -5.31 -9.27
C PHE A 116 12.12 -5.65 -10.01
N ASP A 117 12.29 -6.32 -11.13
CA ASP A 117 11.17 -6.85 -11.89
C ASP A 117 10.47 -7.96 -11.10
N VAL A 118 9.14 -7.99 -11.18
CA VAL A 118 8.36 -9.10 -10.61
C VAL A 118 8.50 -10.34 -11.49
N GLU A 119 8.44 -11.51 -10.89
CA GLU A 119 8.43 -12.75 -11.66
C GLU A 119 7.16 -12.85 -12.52
N MET A 120 7.30 -13.32 -13.76
CA MET A 120 6.16 -13.48 -14.67
C MET A 120 5.07 -14.35 -14.06
N LYS A 121 5.47 -15.41 -13.34
CA LYS A 121 4.52 -16.30 -12.67
C LYS A 121 3.70 -15.54 -11.61
N GLU A 122 4.34 -14.72 -10.78
CA GLU A 122 3.66 -13.91 -9.75
C GLU A 122 2.65 -12.94 -10.37
N LEU A 123 3.03 -12.30 -11.48
CA LEU A 123 2.14 -11.40 -12.23
C LEU A 123 0.91 -12.14 -12.78
N GLU A 124 1.13 -13.29 -13.41
CA GLU A 124 0.04 -14.09 -13.99
C GLU A 124 -0.89 -14.68 -12.90
N ASP A 125 -0.35 -15.12 -11.77
CA ASP A 125 -1.13 -15.61 -10.63
C ASP A 125 -2.05 -14.49 -10.08
N VAL A 126 -1.56 -13.25 -10.01
CA VAL A 126 -2.35 -12.10 -9.56
C VAL A 126 -3.44 -11.74 -10.58
N LYS A 127 -3.13 -11.75 -11.89
CA LYS A 127 -4.13 -11.54 -12.95
C LYS A 127 -5.23 -12.57 -12.91
N ALA A 128 -4.87 -13.86 -12.73
CA ALA A 128 -5.84 -14.95 -12.62
C ALA A 128 -6.79 -14.78 -11.42
N LYS A 129 -6.26 -14.31 -10.25
CA LYS A 129 -7.08 -13.97 -9.08
C LYS A 129 -8.07 -12.83 -9.37
N TYR A 130 -7.64 -11.79 -10.09
CA TYR A 130 -8.53 -10.70 -10.53
C TYR A 130 -9.61 -11.21 -11.47
N PHE A 131 -9.26 -12.06 -12.42
CA PHE A 131 -10.21 -12.68 -13.35
C PHE A 131 -11.31 -13.44 -12.57
N GLY A 132 -10.92 -14.37 -11.70
CA GLY A 132 -11.87 -15.16 -10.91
C GLY A 132 -12.79 -14.29 -10.05
N ASN A 133 -12.22 -13.30 -9.33
CA ASN A 133 -13.00 -12.41 -8.49
C ASN A 133 -13.98 -11.54 -9.30
N PHE A 134 -13.58 -11.05 -10.47
CA PHE A 134 -14.44 -10.24 -11.33
C PHE A 134 -15.60 -11.04 -11.88
N VAL A 135 -15.37 -12.27 -12.35
CA VAL A 135 -16.41 -13.15 -12.86
C VAL A 135 -17.43 -13.46 -11.77
N LEU A 136 -16.98 -13.90 -10.60
CA LEU A 136 -17.86 -14.19 -9.46
C LEU A 136 -18.64 -12.97 -8.98
N ALA A 137 -18.01 -11.79 -8.96
CA ALA A 137 -18.68 -10.55 -8.60
C ALA A 137 -19.77 -10.17 -9.61
N SER A 138 -19.50 -10.39 -10.91
CA SER A 138 -20.43 -10.05 -12.00
C SER A 138 -21.71 -10.88 -12.04
N GLU A 139 -21.74 -12.03 -11.35
CA GLU A 139 -22.96 -12.84 -11.21
C GLU A 139 -24.01 -12.18 -10.30
N ARG A 140 -23.62 -11.16 -9.52
CA ARG A 140 -24.53 -10.46 -8.60
C ARG A 140 -25.17 -9.26 -9.28
N PRO A 141 -26.51 -9.16 -9.37
CA PRO A 141 -27.20 -8.01 -9.97
C PRO A 141 -26.82 -6.67 -9.31
N SER A 142 -26.60 -6.67 -7.99
CA SER A 142 -26.16 -5.46 -7.27
C SER A 142 -24.79 -4.96 -7.73
N THR A 143 -23.86 -5.85 -8.09
CA THR A 143 -22.55 -5.47 -8.63
C THR A 143 -22.69 -4.76 -9.98
N ILE A 144 -23.55 -5.28 -10.86
CA ILE A 144 -23.80 -4.66 -12.17
C ILE A 144 -24.45 -3.28 -12.00
N ALA A 145 -25.39 -3.14 -11.08
CA ALA A 145 -25.98 -1.84 -10.75
C ALA A 145 -24.92 -0.84 -10.23
N ASN A 146 -24.01 -1.30 -9.34
CA ASN A 146 -22.93 -0.47 -8.84
C ASN A 146 -21.96 -0.04 -9.96
N TYR A 147 -21.64 -0.91 -10.91
CA TYR A 147 -20.82 -0.56 -12.08
C TYR A 147 -21.45 0.57 -12.89
N ALA A 148 -22.76 0.52 -13.12
CA ALA A 148 -23.49 1.60 -13.81
C ALA A 148 -23.44 2.92 -13.04
N VAL A 149 -23.55 2.89 -11.71
CA VAL A 149 -23.41 4.06 -10.85
C VAL A 149 -22.00 4.62 -10.92
N GLU A 150 -20.97 3.77 -10.77
CA GLU A 150 -19.57 4.19 -10.80
C GLU A 150 -19.15 4.80 -12.14
N ILE A 151 -19.61 4.27 -13.27
CA ILE A 151 -19.38 4.87 -14.60
C ILE A 151 -19.82 6.35 -14.59
N LYS A 152 -20.95 6.65 -13.99
CA LYS A 152 -21.49 8.02 -13.89
C LYS A 152 -20.74 8.87 -12.87
N THR A 153 -20.57 8.37 -11.65
CA THR A 153 -20.00 9.14 -10.53
C THR A 153 -18.52 9.41 -10.72
N GLU A 154 -17.78 8.43 -11.23
CA GLU A 154 -16.34 8.54 -11.49
C GLU A 154 -15.99 9.08 -12.88
N SER A 155 -17.00 9.35 -13.72
CA SER A 155 -16.81 9.81 -15.11
C SER A 155 -15.91 8.85 -15.91
N LEU A 156 -16.18 7.55 -15.79
CA LEU A 156 -15.48 6.50 -16.52
C LEU A 156 -16.02 6.38 -17.95
N ASP A 157 -15.21 5.75 -18.81
CA ASP A 157 -15.70 5.32 -20.13
C ASP A 157 -16.86 4.33 -19.95
N LYS A 158 -17.87 4.41 -20.85
CA LYS A 158 -19.05 3.52 -20.82
C LYS A 158 -18.67 2.04 -20.92
N ASP A 159 -17.56 1.72 -21.58
CA ASP A 159 -17.04 0.36 -21.78
C ASP A 159 -15.99 -0.02 -20.72
N PHE A 160 -15.79 0.78 -19.67
CA PHE A 160 -14.78 0.55 -18.64
C PHE A 160 -14.84 -0.87 -18.06
N TYR A 161 -16.01 -1.31 -17.62
CA TYR A 161 -16.17 -2.65 -17.05
C TYR A 161 -16.21 -3.76 -18.11
N LYS A 162 -16.62 -3.46 -19.33
CA LYS A 162 -16.52 -4.38 -20.47
C LYS A 162 -15.05 -4.70 -20.78
N ASN A 163 -14.18 -3.70 -20.70
CA ASN A 163 -12.75 -3.82 -20.98
C ASN A 163 -11.92 -4.15 -19.73
N TYR A 164 -12.55 -4.31 -18.55
CA TYR A 164 -11.85 -4.44 -17.26
C TYR A 164 -10.81 -5.56 -17.28
N LEU A 165 -11.20 -6.76 -17.68
CA LEU A 165 -10.31 -7.93 -17.71
C LEU A 165 -9.23 -7.81 -18.79
N SER A 166 -9.54 -7.21 -19.94
CA SER A 166 -8.54 -6.90 -20.97
C SER A 166 -7.48 -5.93 -20.46
N ASN A 167 -7.89 -4.89 -19.72
CA ASN A 167 -6.98 -3.93 -19.11
C ASN A 167 -6.10 -4.57 -18.01
N ILE A 168 -6.67 -5.47 -17.19
CA ILE A 168 -5.89 -6.26 -16.21
C ILE A 168 -4.85 -7.13 -16.94
N ASN A 169 -5.26 -7.85 -18.00
CA ASN A 169 -4.35 -8.72 -18.73
C ASN A 169 -3.23 -7.97 -19.47
N SER A 170 -3.47 -6.73 -19.89
CA SER A 170 -2.47 -5.94 -20.61
C SER A 170 -1.33 -5.42 -19.71
N VAL A 171 -1.45 -5.50 -18.39
CA VAL A 171 -0.40 -5.01 -17.49
C VAL A 171 0.86 -5.86 -17.63
N SER A 172 1.99 -5.20 -17.91
CA SER A 172 3.30 -5.82 -18.06
C SER A 172 4.14 -5.74 -16.77
N VAL A 173 5.22 -6.51 -16.70
CA VAL A 173 6.23 -6.44 -15.63
C VAL A 173 6.80 -5.04 -15.51
N ASP A 174 7.17 -4.41 -16.64
CA ASP A 174 7.69 -3.03 -16.66
C ASP A 174 6.68 -2.02 -16.10
N GLN A 175 5.39 -2.20 -16.40
CA GLN A 175 4.35 -1.33 -15.86
C GLN A 175 4.20 -1.49 -14.35
N VAL A 176 4.34 -2.69 -13.79
CA VAL A 176 4.35 -2.91 -12.33
C VAL A 176 5.47 -2.11 -11.67
N LYS A 177 6.70 -2.24 -12.18
CA LYS A 177 7.87 -1.53 -11.66
C LYS A 177 7.75 -0.01 -11.80
N ASN A 178 7.36 0.47 -12.97
CA ASN A 178 7.18 1.90 -13.22
C ASN A 178 6.09 2.50 -12.31
N THR A 179 5.01 1.77 -12.11
CA THR A 179 3.91 2.17 -11.24
C THR A 179 4.33 2.18 -9.77
N ALA A 180 5.09 1.18 -9.32
CA ALA A 180 5.65 1.15 -7.96
C ALA A 180 6.55 2.37 -7.73
N ASN A 181 7.44 2.70 -8.67
CA ASN A 181 8.30 3.87 -8.57
C ASN A 181 7.53 5.20 -8.52
N LYS A 182 6.42 5.29 -9.25
CA LYS A 182 5.62 6.51 -9.33
C LYS A 182 4.74 6.74 -8.09
N TYR A 183 4.21 5.68 -7.48
CA TYR A 183 3.16 5.79 -6.46
C TYR A 183 3.57 5.34 -5.06
N PHE A 184 4.64 4.57 -4.90
CA PHE A 184 5.15 4.15 -3.59
C PHE A 184 6.39 4.98 -3.22
N ASP A 185 6.15 6.16 -2.67
CA ASP A 185 7.21 7.15 -2.42
C ASP A 185 7.97 6.84 -1.13
N LEU A 186 9.12 6.16 -1.27
CA LEU A 186 10.02 5.86 -0.15
C LEU A 186 10.87 7.05 0.28
N GLU A 187 10.98 8.08 -0.53
CA GLU A 187 11.79 9.26 -0.25
C GLU A 187 11.08 10.24 0.69
N ASN A 188 9.74 10.30 0.60
CA ASN A 188 8.90 11.23 1.37
C ASN A 188 7.77 10.53 2.14
N GLY A 189 7.79 9.20 2.21
CA GLY A 189 6.80 8.43 2.94
C GLY A 189 6.82 8.69 4.44
N GLN A 190 5.66 8.60 5.09
CA GLN A 190 5.53 8.80 6.53
C GLN A 190 5.22 7.48 7.21
N ILE A 191 5.99 7.13 8.24
CA ILE A 191 5.83 5.92 9.02
C ILE A 191 5.15 6.31 10.32
N ILE A 192 3.89 5.94 10.48
CA ILE A 192 3.14 6.16 11.72
C ILE A 192 3.27 4.92 12.58
N VAL A 193 3.72 5.09 13.82
CA VAL A 193 3.88 4.02 14.80
C VAL A 193 3.09 4.39 16.05
N ALA A 194 2.21 3.51 16.49
CA ALA A 194 1.56 3.62 17.79
C ALA A 194 1.91 2.38 18.61
N GLY A 195 2.42 2.57 19.84
CA GLY A 195 2.86 1.47 20.69
C GLY A 195 3.39 1.95 22.02
N LYS A 196 3.87 1.03 22.84
CA LYS A 196 4.37 1.32 24.19
C LYS A 196 5.76 1.95 24.16
N GLY A 197 5.86 3.25 24.41
CA GLY A 197 7.11 4.02 24.31
C GLY A 197 8.26 3.45 25.11
N SER A 198 8.00 3.00 26.35
CA SER A 198 9.03 2.38 27.20
C SER A 198 9.67 1.11 26.63
N ALA A 199 9.03 0.48 25.64
CA ALA A 199 9.52 -0.74 25.00
C ALA A 199 10.16 -0.51 23.64
N ILE A 200 9.70 0.50 22.89
CA ILE A 200 10.06 0.64 21.48
C ILE A 200 10.77 1.96 21.10
N ALA A 201 10.68 3.03 21.90
CA ALA A 201 11.19 4.36 21.52
C ALA A 201 12.68 4.32 21.13
N GLU A 202 13.55 3.74 21.97
CA GLU A 202 14.99 3.63 21.70
C GLU A 202 15.27 2.84 20.40
N LYS A 203 14.49 1.79 20.12
CA LYS A 203 14.63 0.99 18.90
C LYS A 203 14.27 1.81 17.67
N LEU A 204 13.18 2.60 17.73
CA LEU A 204 12.76 3.47 16.63
C LEU A 204 13.83 4.51 16.28
N GLU A 205 14.48 5.11 17.28
CA GLU A 205 15.56 6.07 17.09
C GLU A 205 16.81 5.49 16.41
N ASN A 206 16.98 4.18 16.45
CA ASN A 206 18.13 3.50 15.86
C ASN A 206 17.84 2.89 14.48
N ILE A 207 16.66 3.10 13.91
CA ILE A 207 16.32 2.60 12.58
C ILE A 207 17.14 3.33 11.51
N VAL A 208 17.86 2.53 10.73
CA VAL A 208 18.58 2.97 9.54
C VAL A 208 17.94 2.29 8.33
N PHE A 209 17.52 3.09 7.36
CA PHE A 209 17.01 2.60 6.10
C PHE A 209 17.76 3.27 4.95
N ASP A 210 18.26 2.45 4.02
CA ASP A 210 19.02 2.91 2.84
C ASP A 210 20.23 3.79 3.20
N GLY A 211 20.94 3.41 4.28
CA GLY A 211 22.11 4.14 4.79
C GLY A 211 21.81 5.44 5.53
N LYS A 212 20.53 5.80 5.70
CA LYS A 212 20.10 7.00 6.42
C LYS A 212 19.38 6.63 7.70
N LYS A 213 19.75 7.30 8.80
CA LYS A 213 19.01 7.20 10.06
C LYS A 213 17.69 7.95 9.91
N LEU A 214 16.56 7.29 10.22
CA LEU A 214 15.25 7.91 10.15
C LEU A 214 15.03 8.86 11.33
N GLN A 215 14.47 10.02 11.06
CA GLN A 215 14.08 10.97 12.11
C GLN A 215 12.79 10.50 12.78
N VAL A 216 12.74 10.58 14.13
CA VAL A 216 11.55 10.25 14.92
C VAL A 216 10.93 11.52 15.47
N PHE A 217 9.65 11.71 15.24
CA PHE A 217 8.82 12.75 15.84
C PHE A 217 7.89 12.13 16.87
N TYR A 218 7.86 12.69 18.07
CA TYR A 218 7.05 12.21 19.18
C TYR A 218 5.77 13.03 19.29
N TYR A 219 4.65 12.34 19.50
CA TYR A 219 3.35 12.97 19.71
C TYR A 219 2.76 12.45 21.02
N ASP A 220 2.46 13.36 21.92
CA ASP A 220 1.73 13.07 23.14
C ASP A 220 0.22 12.95 22.82
N LYS A 221 -0.49 12.16 23.63
CA LYS A 221 -1.95 12.05 23.56
C LYS A 221 -2.63 13.28 24.11
#